data_b8c1f9c6e2a2473e2df3b18def1ea327
#
_entry.id   b8c1f9c6e2a2473e2df3b18def1ea327
#
_cell.length_a   1.000
_cell.length_b   1.000
_cell.length_c   1.000
_cell.angle_alpha   90.00
_cell.angle_beta   90.00
_cell.angle_gamma   90.00
#
_symmetry.space_group_name_H-M   'P 1'
#
loop_
_entity.id
_entity.type
_entity.pdbx_description
1 polymer ?
#
loop_
_entity_poly.entity_id
_entity_poly.type
_entity_poly.pdbx_seq_one_letter_code
_entity_poly.pdbx_strand_id
1 'polypeptide(L)'
;NLYHDSESDRKVALSRQRTDQMIAYLQKHCEEKFSSVDIETYMGLSYKHLNDVFKKETGMTLQKYHCQMRMERAARLLQQTDLTITQISERLGFDEVFYFSNVFKKQMKLSPMSYRKKCVRI
;
A
#
# COMPACT_ATOMS: atom_id res chain seq x y z
N ASN A 1 -31.81 -21.78 5.77
CA ASN A 1 -31.22 -23.10 5.83
C ASN A 1 -29.77 -22.99 6.33
N LEU A 2 -29.43 -23.77 7.33
CA LEU A 2 -28.10 -23.77 7.98
C LEU A 2 -26.97 -24.07 6.99
N TYR A 3 -27.18 -24.95 6.04
CA TYR A 3 -26.15 -25.30 5.07
C TYR A 3 -25.86 -24.17 4.08
N HIS A 4 -26.90 -23.45 3.67
CA HIS A 4 -26.74 -22.32 2.75
C HIS A 4 -25.99 -21.18 3.43
N ASP A 5 -26.35 -20.83 4.65
CA ASP A 5 -25.68 -19.79 5.43
C ASP A 5 -24.24 -20.15 5.70
N SER A 6 -23.95 -21.43 5.99
CA SER A 6 -22.61 -21.95 6.24
C SER A 6 -21.68 -21.78 5.01
N GLU A 7 -22.18 -22.02 3.80
CA GLU A 7 -21.40 -21.81 2.58
C GLU A 7 -21.13 -20.34 2.32
N SER A 8 -22.14 -19.50 2.52
CA SER A 8 -22.00 -18.05 2.38
C SER A 8 -20.96 -17.52 3.36
N ASP A 9 -21.02 -17.95 4.61
CA ASP A 9 -20.08 -17.55 5.65
C ASP A 9 -18.65 -18.00 5.32
N ARG A 10 -18.47 -19.19 4.75
CA ARG A 10 -17.15 -19.68 4.33
C ARG A 10 -16.56 -18.84 3.23
N LYS A 11 -17.37 -18.43 2.24
CA LYS A 11 -16.91 -17.57 1.15
C LYS A 11 -16.49 -16.22 1.66
N VAL A 12 -17.27 -15.62 2.55
CA VAL A 12 -16.94 -14.35 3.17
C VAL A 12 -15.64 -14.45 3.97
N ALA A 13 -15.51 -15.49 4.78
CA ALA A 13 -14.31 -15.73 5.59
C ALA A 13 -13.07 -15.93 4.72
N LEU A 14 -13.20 -16.65 3.59
CA LEU A 14 -12.08 -16.87 2.67
C LEU A 14 -11.65 -15.57 2.00
N SER A 15 -12.62 -14.75 1.55
CA SER A 15 -12.33 -13.45 0.95
C SER A 15 -11.58 -12.53 1.92
N ARG A 16 -12.01 -12.48 3.17
CA ARG A 16 -11.35 -11.70 4.22
C ARG A 16 -9.95 -12.21 4.48
N GLN A 17 -9.78 -13.52 4.56
CA GLN A 17 -8.48 -14.12 4.78
C GLN A 17 -7.51 -13.77 3.66
N ARG A 18 -7.96 -13.86 2.41
CA ARG A 18 -7.16 -13.48 1.24
C ARG A 18 -6.81 -12.01 1.27
N THR A 19 -7.78 -11.15 1.60
CA THR A 19 -7.55 -9.72 1.72
C THR A 19 -6.52 -9.41 2.79
N ASP A 20 -6.64 -10.02 3.96
CA ASP A 20 -5.67 -9.84 5.04
C ASP A 20 -4.27 -10.30 4.65
N GLN A 21 -4.16 -11.40 3.92
CA GLN A 21 -2.88 -11.89 3.40
C GLN A 21 -2.28 -10.90 2.41
N MET A 22 -3.11 -10.32 1.53
CA MET A 22 -2.64 -9.32 0.57
C MET A 22 -2.19 -8.04 1.27
N ILE A 23 -2.93 -7.58 2.27
CA ILE A 23 -2.54 -6.41 3.06
C ILE A 23 -1.20 -6.65 3.75
N ALA A 24 -1.02 -7.79 4.40
CA ALA A 24 0.24 -8.14 5.05
C ALA A 24 1.40 -8.19 4.05
N TYR A 25 1.16 -8.74 2.87
CA TYR A 25 2.14 -8.78 1.80
C TYR A 25 2.52 -7.37 1.36
N LEU A 26 1.54 -6.50 1.13
CA LEU A 26 1.80 -5.12 0.73
C LEU A 26 2.55 -4.34 1.79
N GLN A 27 2.24 -4.57 3.07
CA GLN A 27 2.96 -3.93 4.18
C GLN A 27 4.42 -4.34 4.21
N LYS A 28 4.69 -5.63 4.02
CA LYS A 28 6.04 -6.17 4.00
C LYS A 28 6.86 -5.60 2.85
N HIS A 29 6.21 -5.31 1.72
CA HIS A 29 6.86 -4.82 0.51
C HIS A 29 6.57 -3.35 0.22
N CYS A 30 6.23 -2.57 1.25
CA CYS A 30 5.86 -1.16 1.04
C CYS A 30 7.03 -0.26 0.67
N GLU A 31 8.27 -0.71 0.86
CA GLU A 31 9.46 0.04 0.46
C GLU A 31 9.96 -0.38 -0.93
N GLU A 32 9.20 -1.19 -1.64
CA GLU A 32 9.54 -1.69 -2.98
C GLU A 32 8.52 -1.19 -3.99
N LYS A 33 8.90 -1.19 -5.25
CA LYS A 33 7.96 -0.92 -6.34
C LYS A 33 6.88 -1.98 -6.37
N PHE A 34 5.67 -1.58 -6.75
CA PHE A 34 4.57 -2.53 -6.89
C PHE A 34 4.85 -3.50 -8.03
N SER A 35 4.62 -4.78 -7.79
CA SER A 35 4.78 -5.84 -8.79
C SER A 35 3.55 -6.75 -8.77
N SER A 36 2.75 -6.69 -9.85
CA SER A 36 1.60 -7.58 -9.99
C SER A 36 2.02 -9.04 -10.13
N VAL A 37 3.16 -9.29 -10.79
CA VAL A 37 3.70 -10.64 -10.96
C VAL A 37 4.08 -11.26 -9.61
N ASP A 38 4.72 -10.48 -8.75
CA ASP A 38 5.17 -10.99 -7.46
C ASP A 38 4.01 -11.36 -6.56
N ILE A 39 2.95 -10.54 -6.52
CA ILE A 39 1.79 -10.87 -5.70
C ILE A 39 1.00 -12.05 -6.26
N GLU A 40 0.94 -12.18 -7.59
CA GLU A 40 0.36 -13.38 -8.22
C GLU A 40 1.09 -14.64 -7.79
N THR A 41 2.42 -14.61 -7.84
CA THR A 41 3.26 -15.73 -7.44
C THR A 41 3.04 -16.08 -5.98
N TYR A 42 3.01 -15.07 -5.12
CA TYR A 42 2.81 -15.27 -3.69
C TYR A 42 1.44 -15.86 -3.37
N MET A 43 0.38 -15.33 -3.98
CA MET A 43 -0.99 -15.73 -3.68
C MET A 43 -1.45 -16.95 -4.47
N GLY A 44 -0.78 -17.25 -5.59
CA GLY A 44 -1.18 -18.38 -6.45
C GLY A 44 -2.46 -18.13 -7.24
N LEU A 45 -2.83 -16.88 -7.45
CA LEU A 45 -4.05 -16.49 -8.17
C LEU A 45 -3.71 -15.36 -9.14
N SER A 46 -4.51 -15.21 -10.20
CA SER A 46 -4.27 -14.14 -11.18
C SER A 46 -4.45 -12.77 -10.54
N TYR A 47 -3.69 -11.78 -11.03
CA TYR A 47 -3.78 -10.42 -10.55
C TYR A 47 -5.20 -9.85 -10.67
N LYS A 48 -5.85 -10.14 -11.79
CA LYS A 48 -7.23 -9.69 -11.99
C LYS A 48 -8.16 -10.21 -10.89
N HIS A 49 -8.06 -11.50 -10.57
CA HIS A 49 -8.87 -12.10 -9.52
C HIS A 49 -8.55 -11.50 -8.15
N LEU A 50 -7.25 -11.36 -7.86
CA LEU A 50 -6.81 -10.76 -6.59
C LEU A 50 -7.32 -9.33 -6.44
N ASN A 51 -7.23 -8.55 -7.52
CA ASN A 51 -7.66 -7.16 -7.50
C ASN A 51 -9.17 -7.03 -7.35
N ASP A 52 -9.93 -7.92 -8.00
CA ASP A 52 -11.40 -7.94 -7.87
C ASP A 52 -11.80 -8.22 -6.42
N VAL A 53 -11.19 -9.22 -5.78
CA VAL A 53 -11.45 -9.56 -4.38
C VAL A 53 -11.06 -8.38 -3.47
N PHE A 54 -9.87 -7.82 -3.68
CA PHE A 54 -9.34 -6.75 -2.84
C PHE A 54 -10.20 -5.49 -2.96
N LYS A 55 -10.58 -5.11 -4.18
CA LYS A 55 -11.41 -3.93 -4.42
C LYS A 55 -12.79 -4.09 -3.81
N LYS A 56 -13.36 -5.29 -3.87
CA LYS A 56 -14.66 -5.57 -3.27
C LYS A 56 -14.63 -5.41 -1.75
N GLU A 57 -13.52 -5.85 -1.11
CA GLU A 57 -13.39 -5.79 0.35
C GLU A 57 -12.95 -4.40 0.86
N THR A 58 -12.05 -3.73 0.12
CA THR A 58 -11.43 -2.48 0.60
C THR A 58 -11.88 -1.23 -0.14
N GLY A 59 -12.50 -1.39 -1.31
CA GLY A 59 -12.86 -0.26 -2.17
C GLY A 59 -11.69 0.29 -2.98
N MET A 60 -10.51 -0.30 -2.89
CA MET A 60 -9.29 0.18 -3.55
C MET A 60 -8.63 -0.93 -4.34
N THR A 61 -7.94 -0.55 -5.43
CA THR A 61 -7.07 -1.50 -6.13
C THR A 61 -5.84 -1.81 -5.29
N LEU A 62 -5.21 -2.95 -5.56
CA LEU A 62 -3.97 -3.34 -4.88
C LEU A 62 -2.87 -2.30 -5.07
N GLN A 63 -2.70 -1.82 -6.30
CA GLN A 63 -1.66 -0.84 -6.62
C GLN A 63 -1.88 0.48 -5.88
N LYS A 64 -3.12 0.94 -5.84
CA LYS A 64 -3.46 2.18 -5.13
C LYS A 64 -3.24 2.06 -3.64
N TYR A 65 -3.63 0.94 -3.06
CA TYR A 65 -3.43 0.67 -1.63
C TYR A 65 -1.93 0.62 -1.29
N HIS A 66 -1.13 -0.06 -2.13
CA HIS A 66 0.31 -0.12 -1.96
C HIS A 66 0.94 1.29 -2.01
N CYS A 67 0.52 2.11 -2.97
CA CYS A 67 0.99 3.49 -3.09
C CYS A 67 0.67 4.29 -1.82
N GLN A 68 -0.53 4.13 -1.28
CA GLN A 68 -0.93 4.80 -0.04
C GLN A 68 -0.03 4.39 1.12
N MET A 69 0.27 3.11 1.24
CA MET A 69 1.17 2.62 2.29
C MET A 69 2.58 3.18 2.15
N ARG A 70 3.09 3.28 0.91
CA ARG A 70 4.41 3.88 0.66
C ARG A 70 4.42 5.35 1.09
N MET A 71 3.37 6.08 0.78
CA MET A 71 3.29 7.50 1.15
C MET A 71 3.14 7.69 2.66
N GLU A 72 2.40 6.83 3.33
CA GLU A 72 2.30 6.85 4.78
C GLU A 72 3.66 6.54 5.42
N ARG A 73 4.41 5.60 4.85
CA ARG A 73 5.77 5.30 5.28
C ARG A 73 6.69 6.49 5.08
N ALA A 74 6.58 7.16 3.92
CA ALA A 74 7.33 8.38 3.63
C ALA A 74 7.03 9.46 4.66
N ALA A 75 5.76 9.65 5.00
CA ALA A 75 5.35 10.63 6.00
C ALA A 75 6.01 10.37 7.36
N ARG A 76 6.04 9.11 7.79
CA ARG A 76 6.71 8.75 9.04
C ARG A 76 8.22 9.02 8.98
N LEU A 77 8.86 8.72 7.87
CA LEU A 77 10.29 8.99 7.71
C LEU A 77 10.59 10.49 7.71
N LEU A 78 9.73 11.29 7.07
CA LEU A 78 9.85 12.75 7.10
C LEU A 78 9.73 13.30 8.52
N GLN A 79 8.84 12.73 9.30
CA GLN A 79 8.53 13.19 10.65
C GLN A 79 9.54 12.70 11.69
N GLN A 80 10.02 11.46 11.55
CA GLN A 80 10.78 10.78 12.59
C GLN A 80 12.29 10.71 12.34
N THR A 81 12.75 11.11 11.16
CA THR A 81 14.18 11.01 10.79
C THR A 81 14.68 12.32 10.19
N ASP A 82 16.00 12.42 10.07
CA ASP A 82 16.68 13.52 9.39
C ASP A 82 17.09 13.17 7.97
N LEU A 83 16.59 12.05 7.43
CA LEU A 83 16.87 11.66 6.06
C LEU A 83 16.43 12.75 5.09
N THR A 84 17.23 12.99 4.04
CA THR A 84 16.86 13.95 3.01
C THR A 84 15.69 13.41 2.19
N ILE A 85 15.01 14.30 1.47
CA ILE A 85 13.91 13.88 0.59
C ILE A 85 14.41 12.87 -0.44
N THR A 86 15.61 13.09 -0.99
CA THR A 86 16.22 12.16 -1.94
C THR A 86 16.49 10.80 -1.30
N GLN A 87 17.00 10.77 -0.08
CA GLN A 87 17.26 9.52 0.64
C GLN A 87 15.96 8.75 0.91
N ILE A 88 14.90 9.45 1.28
CA ILE A 88 13.59 8.84 1.52
C ILE A 88 13.05 8.24 0.20
N SER A 89 13.13 9.01 -0.88
CA SER A 89 12.72 8.56 -2.21
C SER A 89 13.42 7.27 -2.62
N GLU A 90 14.74 7.23 -2.46
CA GLU A 90 15.55 6.05 -2.78
C GLU A 90 15.18 4.86 -1.91
N ARG A 91 15.03 5.08 -0.61
CA ARG A 91 14.69 4.01 0.34
C ARG A 91 13.35 3.37 0.01
N LEU A 92 12.41 4.16 -0.51
CA LEU A 92 11.08 3.65 -0.87
C LEU A 92 11.01 3.09 -2.29
N GLY A 93 12.15 2.96 -2.97
CA GLY A 93 12.23 2.34 -4.28
C GLY A 93 11.84 3.23 -5.44
N PHE A 94 11.87 4.54 -5.26
CA PHE A 94 11.62 5.48 -6.37
C PHE A 94 12.92 5.78 -7.10
N ASP A 95 12.87 5.75 -8.43
CA ASP A 95 14.03 6.04 -9.28
C ASP A 95 14.28 7.54 -9.40
N GLU A 96 13.22 8.35 -9.29
CA GLU A 96 13.27 9.79 -9.49
C GLU A 96 12.62 10.52 -8.32
N VAL A 97 13.38 11.44 -7.70
CA VAL A 97 12.88 12.21 -6.55
C VAL A 97 11.71 13.11 -6.92
N PHE A 98 11.71 13.66 -8.15
CA PHE A 98 10.58 14.49 -8.60
C PHE A 98 9.29 13.70 -8.72
N TYR A 99 9.39 12.48 -9.23
CA TYR A 99 8.21 11.60 -9.31
C TYR A 99 7.68 11.28 -7.90
N PHE A 100 8.57 10.93 -7.00
CA PHE A 100 8.21 10.71 -5.60
C PHE A 100 7.49 11.93 -5.00
N SER A 101 8.08 13.11 -5.16
CA SER A 101 7.53 14.35 -4.60
C SER A 101 6.14 14.66 -5.15
N ASN A 102 5.93 14.43 -6.45
CA ASN A 102 4.63 14.65 -7.08
C ASN A 102 3.58 13.66 -6.55
N VAL A 103 3.93 12.39 -6.42
CA VAL A 103 3.03 11.35 -5.87
C VAL A 103 2.68 11.68 -4.42
N PHE A 104 3.69 12.06 -3.63
CA PHE A 104 3.50 12.41 -2.21
C PHE A 104 2.55 13.61 -2.09
N LYS A 105 2.80 14.69 -2.85
CA LYS A 105 1.97 15.89 -2.82
C LYS A 105 0.53 15.60 -3.23
N LYS A 106 0.35 14.78 -4.26
CA LYS A 106 -0.99 14.40 -4.72
C LYS A 106 -1.76 13.66 -3.64
N GLN A 107 -1.10 12.77 -2.93
CA GLN A 107 -1.75 11.91 -1.93
C GLN A 107 -1.87 12.60 -0.57
N MET A 108 -0.83 13.30 -0.14
CA MET A 108 -0.76 13.89 1.21
C MET A 108 -1.15 15.38 1.23
N LYS A 109 -1.39 15.98 0.05
CA LYS A 109 -1.82 17.39 -0.12
C LYS A 109 -0.73 18.42 0.18
N LEU A 110 0.45 18.01 0.58
CA LEU A 110 1.61 18.87 0.81
C LEU A 110 2.83 18.22 0.17
N SER A 111 3.78 19.05 -0.30
CA SER A 111 5.06 18.52 -0.76
C SER A 111 5.80 17.88 0.42
N PRO A 112 6.75 16.95 0.17
CA PRO A 112 7.52 16.36 1.26
C PRO A 112 8.20 17.39 2.16
N MET A 113 8.78 18.43 1.57
CA MET A 113 9.46 19.47 2.34
C MET A 113 8.48 20.28 3.19
N SER A 114 7.34 20.68 2.61
CA SER A 114 6.29 21.38 3.36
C SER A 114 5.72 20.53 4.48
N TYR A 115 5.53 19.24 4.22
CA TYR A 115 5.06 18.29 5.22
C TYR A 115 6.03 18.23 6.40
N ARG A 116 7.34 18.11 6.12
CA ARG A 116 8.38 18.06 7.17
C ARG A 116 8.39 19.33 8.00
N LYS A 117 8.28 20.50 7.38
CA LYS A 117 8.25 21.79 8.07
C LYS A 117 7.04 21.92 9.00
N LYS A 118 5.90 21.37 8.57
CA LYS A 118 4.67 21.39 9.36
C LYS A 118 4.72 20.45 10.56
N CYS A 119 5.51 19.38 10.47
CA CYS A 119 5.67 18.43 11.57
C CYS A 119 6.70 18.96 12.56
N VAL A 120 6.25 19.35 13.75
CA VAL A 120 7.15 19.81 14.80
C VAL A 120 7.64 18.59 15.58
N ARG A 121 8.97 18.39 15.59
CA ARG A 121 9.59 17.34 16.40
C ARG A 121 10.03 17.97 17.73
N ILE A 122 9.58 17.36 18.78
CA ILE A 122 9.88 17.83 20.14
C ILE A 122 10.99 16.97 20.75
#